data_c9a9aca76a59e162a46ede5d9e9594af
#
_entry.id   c9a9aca76a59e162a46ede5d9e9594af
#
_cell.length_a   1.000
_cell.length_b   1.000
_cell.length_c   1.000
_cell.angle_alpha   90.00
_cell.angle_beta   90.00
_cell.angle_gamma   90.00
#
_symmetry.space_group_name_H-M   'P 1'
#
loop_
_entity.id
_entity.type
_entity.pdbx_description
1 polymer ?
#
loop_
_entity_poly.entity_id
_entity_poly.type
_entity_poly.pdbx_seq_one_letter_code
_entity_poly.pdbx_strand_id
1 'polypeptide(L)'
;TMRGFFNNQNTKKSKEKYNYNGFVTQLILNYMKFKIGEDYDKFYSKVFNDKIKIKNSIRYGYTSLNEHFGNGHPNIMATRFDYLRIAKAIMDDYQNDTCVGKYLKEIYKRRIPKGSKEKEEPLFNRTKSYGGQFHMDFPGLKDKIIFGMGGYGGNMILIDVENSRILVVNSLHYN
;
A
#
# COMPACT_ATOMS: atom_id res chain seq x y z
N THR A 1 -0.16 -18.47 -14.84
CA THR A 1 -0.03 -17.40 -15.85
C THR A 1 -1.22 -16.45 -15.76
N MET A 2 -1.05 -15.16 -16.08
CA MET A 2 -2.15 -14.16 -16.13
C MET A 2 -3.33 -14.66 -17.00
N ARG A 3 -3.04 -15.31 -18.11
CA ARG A 3 -4.05 -15.89 -19.01
C ARG A 3 -4.93 -16.93 -18.32
N GLY A 4 -4.34 -17.79 -17.46
CA GLY A 4 -5.11 -18.76 -16.66
C GLY A 4 -6.00 -18.12 -15.61
N PHE A 5 -5.55 -17.00 -15.02
CA PHE A 5 -6.35 -16.23 -14.05
C PHE A 5 -7.60 -15.63 -14.71
N PHE A 6 -7.47 -15.02 -15.89
CA PHE A 6 -8.61 -14.45 -16.59
C PHE A 6 -9.55 -15.50 -17.18
N ASN A 7 -9.04 -16.67 -17.59
CA ASN A 7 -9.87 -17.74 -18.14
C ASN A 7 -10.67 -18.49 -17.06
N ASN A 8 -10.24 -18.46 -15.79
CA ASN A 8 -10.91 -19.13 -14.66
C ASN A 8 -11.80 -18.20 -13.84
N GLN A 9 -12.08 -17.01 -14.31
CA GLN A 9 -13.02 -16.13 -13.63
C GLN A 9 -14.44 -16.68 -13.76
N ASN A 10 -14.89 -17.35 -12.69
CA ASN A 10 -16.31 -17.58 -12.50
C ASN A 10 -17.00 -16.21 -12.42
N THR A 11 -17.89 -15.95 -13.38
CA THR A 11 -18.67 -14.70 -13.54
C THR A 11 -19.69 -14.47 -12.40
N LYS A 12 -19.67 -15.25 -11.33
CA LYS A 12 -20.42 -14.94 -10.12
C LYS A 12 -19.91 -13.62 -9.57
N LYS A 13 -20.81 -12.61 -9.53
CA LYS A 13 -20.55 -11.32 -8.85
C LYS A 13 -19.80 -11.62 -7.55
N SER A 14 -18.54 -11.19 -7.48
CA SER A 14 -17.78 -11.29 -6.23
C SER A 14 -18.56 -10.49 -5.20
N LYS A 15 -18.97 -11.13 -4.12
CA LYS A 15 -19.45 -10.38 -2.95
C LYS A 15 -18.30 -9.48 -2.55
N GLU A 16 -18.55 -8.21 -2.33
CA GLU A 16 -17.58 -7.24 -1.83
C GLU A 16 -17.06 -7.70 -0.46
N LYS A 17 -16.11 -8.63 -0.48
CA LYS A 17 -15.52 -9.20 0.72
C LYS A 17 -14.02 -8.95 0.67
N TYR A 18 -13.51 -8.38 1.75
CA TYR A 18 -12.08 -8.23 1.91
C TYR A 18 -11.38 -9.61 1.82
N ASN A 19 -10.44 -9.69 0.92
CA ASN A 19 -9.52 -10.81 0.80
C ASN A 19 -8.15 -10.27 0.38
N TYR A 20 -7.21 -10.22 1.32
CA TYR A 20 -5.86 -9.78 1.02
C TYR A 20 -5.17 -10.80 0.12
N ASN A 21 -4.72 -10.34 -1.04
CA ASN A 21 -4.01 -11.17 -1.98
C ASN A 21 -2.85 -10.38 -2.60
N GLY A 22 -1.62 -10.79 -2.28
CA GLY A 22 -0.41 -10.17 -2.82
C GLY A 22 -0.30 -10.23 -4.34
N PHE A 23 -0.97 -11.19 -4.99
CA PHE A 23 -1.05 -11.26 -6.45
C PHE A 23 -1.67 -10.00 -7.08
N VAL A 24 -2.64 -9.36 -6.41
CA VAL A 24 -3.28 -8.13 -6.92
C VAL A 24 -2.25 -6.99 -7.02
N THR A 25 -1.38 -6.85 -6.02
CA THR A 25 -0.31 -5.83 -6.06
C THR A 25 0.64 -6.07 -7.23
N GLN A 26 1.03 -7.32 -7.44
CA GLN A 26 1.89 -7.68 -8.57
C GLN A 26 1.21 -7.43 -9.92
N LEU A 27 -0.08 -7.73 -10.02
CA LEU A 27 -0.86 -7.46 -11.23
C LEU A 27 -0.89 -5.96 -11.55
N ILE A 28 -1.10 -5.11 -10.54
CA ILE A 28 -1.10 -3.65 -10.71
C ILE A 28 0.27 -3.16 -11.19
N LEU A 29 1.36 -3.61 -10.57
CA LEU A 29 2.72 -3.23 -10.97
C LEU A 29 3.04 -3.68 -12.39
N ASN A 30 2.69 -4.91 -12.76
CA ASN A 30 2.90 -5.42 -14.11
C ASN A 30 2.06 -4.65 -15.14
N TYR A 31 0.82 -4.29 -14.80
CA TYR A 31 -0.02 -3.47 -15.65
C TYR A 31 0.58 -2.07 -15.86
N MET A 32 1.08 -1.46 -14.79
CA MET A 32 1.77 -0.16 -14.88
C MET A 32 2.99 -0.24 -15.79
N LYS A 33 3.85 -1.25 -15.62
CA LYS A 33 5.01 -1.49 -16.50
C LYS A 33 4.58 -1.67 -17.95
N PHE A 34 3.56 -2.46 -18.20
CA PHE A 34 3.02 -2.68 -19.54
C PHE A 34 2.49 -1.39 -20.18
N LYS A 35 1.77 -0.57 -19.41
CA LYS A 35 1.16 0.68 -19.92
C LYS A 35 2.19 1.78 -20.16
N ILE A 36 3.20 1.88 -19.31
CA ILE A 36 4.23 2.93 -19.38
C ILE A 36 5.36 2.51 -20.35
N GLY A 37 5.59 1.19 -20.48
CA GLY A 37 6.60 0.64 -21.39
C GLY A 37 8.02 1.04 -20.99
N GLU A 38 8.82 1.42 -21.97
CA GLU A 38 10.24 1.78 -21.80
C GLU A 38 10.45 3.02 -20.92
N ASP A 39 9.46 3.88 -20.79
CA ASP A 39 9.53 5.08 -19.91
C ASP A 39 9.29 4.76 -18.43
N TYR A 40 9.14 3.50 -18.03
CA TYR A 40 8.80 3.13 -16.65
C TYR A 40 9.83 3.62 -15.64
N ASP A 41 11.12 3.46 -15.92
CA ASP A 41 12.19 3.89 -15.01
C ASP A 41 12.27 5.42 -14.90
N LYS A 42 12.03 6.12 -16.00
CA LYS A 42 11.94 7.58 -16.03
C LYS A 42 10.73 8.10 -15.25
N PHE A 43 9.57 7.45 -15.44
CA PHE A 43 8.37 7.74 -14.66
C PHE A 43 8.60 7.52 -13.17
N TYR A 44 9.20 6.40 -12.81
CA TYR A 44 9.55 6.06 -11.44
C TYR A 44 10.48 7.10 -10.82
N SER A 45 11.55 7.46 -11.52
CA SER A 45 12.48 8.50 -11.08
C SER A 45 11.78 9.85 -10.88
N LYS A 46 10.93 10.25 -11.81
CA LYS A 46 10.13 11.49 -11.70
C LYS A 46 9.25 11.50 -10.45
N VAL A 47 8.62 10.37 -10.10
CA VAL A 47 7.78 10.29 -8.91
C VAL A 47 8.62 10.32 -7.64
N PHE A 48 9.60 9.45 -7.52
CA PHE A 48 10.33 9.27 -6.26
C PHE A 48 11.42 10.33 -6.05
N ASN A 49 12.19 10.68 -7.08
CA ASN A 49 13.28 11.64 -6.93
C ASN A 49 12.78 13.08 -7.05
N ASP A 50 11.97 13.40 -8.06
CA ASP A 50 11.61 14.80 -8.34
C ASP A 50 10.43 15.26 -7.48
N LYS A 51 9.36 14.45 -7.36
CA LYS A 51 8.16 14.82 -6.58
C LYS A 51 8.36 14.54 -5.10
N ILE A 52 8.72 13.32 -4.71
CA ILE A 52 8.81 12.89 -3.31
C ILE A 52 10.11 13.34 -2.65
N LYS A 53 11.16 13.57 -3.45
CA LYS A 53 12.48 14.01 -2.97
C LYS A 53 13.16 12.99 -2.07
N ILE A 54 13.08 11.69 -2.42
CA ILE A 54 13.84 10.68 -1.71
C ILE A 54 15.33 10.95 -1.81
N LYS A 55 16.07 10.64 -0.75
CA LYS A 55 17.52 10.92 -0.68
C LYS A 55 18.39 9.68 -0.85
N ASN A 56 17.82 8.52 -0.58
CA ASN A 56 18.54 7.26 -0.66
C ASN A 56 17.90 6.37 -1.72
N SER A 57 18.72 5.52 -2.35
CA SER A 57 18.20 4.59 -3.36
C SER A 57 17.13 3.70 -2.73
N ILE A 58 15.96 3.66 -3.35
CA ILE A 58 14.97 2.64 -3.05
C ILE A 58 15.46 1.33 -3.69
N ARG A 59 15.53 0.29 -2.89
CA ARG A 59 15.89 -1.04 -3.38
C ARG A 59 14.63 -1.88 -3.47
N TYR A 60 14.48 -2.59 -4.57
CA TYR A 60 13.53 -3.66 -4.69
C TYR A 60 14.21 -4.96 -4.25
N GLY A 61 13.71 -5.57 -3.19
CA GLY A 61 14.15 -6.87 -2.73
C GLY A 61 13.10 -7.92 -3.05
N TYR A 62 13.55 -9.11 -3.42
CA TYR A 62 12.70 -10.29 -3.46
C TYR A 62 12.89 -11.04 -2.15
N THR A 63 11.82 -11.55 -1.57
CA THR A 63 11.92 -12.46 -0.42
C THR A 63 12.38 -13.84 -0.91
N SER A 64 13.11 -14.59 -0.11
CA SER A 64 13.62 -15.93 -0.45
C SER A 64 12.52 -16.93 -0.86
N LEU A 65 11.30 -16.76 -0.37
CA LEU A 65 10.12 -17.50 -0.82
C LEU A 65 9.81 -17.29 -2.31
N ASN A 66 10.33 -16.25 -2.91
CA ASN A 66 10.05 -15.85 -4.28
C ASN A 66 11.01 -16.46 -5.28
N GLU A 67 12.21 -16.87 -4.86
CA GLU A 67 13.17 -17.55 -5.72
C GLU A 67 12.67 -18.93 -6.15
N HIS A 68 11.94 -19.63 -5.28
CA HIS A 68 11.37 -20.95 -5.56
C HIS A 68 10.13 -20.92 -6.47
N PHE A 69 9.39 -19.82 -6.51
CA PHE A 69 8.12 -19.75 -7.26
C PHE A 69 8.16 -18.81 -8.47
N GLY A 70 9.28 -18.15 -8.74
CA GLY A 70 9.42 -17.24 -9.88
C GLY A 70 8.47 -16.00 -9.87
N ASN A 71 7.72 -15.80 -8.78
CA ASN A 71 6.66 -14.80 -8.65
C ASN A 71 6.90 -13.89 -7.46
N GLY A 72 8.12 -13.38 -7.32
CA GLY A 72 8.47 -12.51 -6.22
C GLY A 72 7.66 -11.22 -6.19
N HIS A 73 7.07 -10.92 -5.03
CA HIS A 73 6.58 -9.57 -4.77
C HIS A 73 7.78 -8.66 -4.55
N PRO A 74 7.98 -7.62 -5.35
CA PRO A 74 9.00 -6.65 -5.05
C PRO A 74 8.65 -5.95 -3.74
N ASN A 75 9.45 -6.17 -2.71
CA ASN A 75 9.40 -5.38 -1.51
C ASN A 75 10.15 -4.08 -1.75
N ILE A 76 9.55 -2.97 -1.39
CA ILE A 76 10.24 -1.67 -1.39
C ILE A 76 11.03 -1.57 -0.09
N MET A 77 12.35 -1.48 -0.21
CA MET A 77 13.23 -1.20 0.91
C MET A 77 13.70 0.25 0.81
N ALA A 78 13.36 1.03 1.81
CA ALA A 78 13.74 2.44 1.92
C ALA A 78 14.16 2.76 3.35
N THR A 79 14.90 3.85 3.53
CA THR A 79 15.16 4.34 4.88
C THR A 79 13.88 4.86 5.53
N ARG A 80 13.82 4.90 6.87
CA ARG A 80 12.65 5.46 7.57
C ARG A 80 12.39 6.92 7.17
N PHE A 81 13.43 7.67 6.86
CA PHE A 81 13.29 9.06 6.41
C PHE A 81 12.71 9.17 5.00
N ASP A 82 13.00 8.21 4.12
CA ASP A 82 12.40 8.18 2.79
C ASP A 82 10.96 7.66 2.86
N TYR A 83 10.64 6.73 3.76
CA TYR A 83 9.25 6.38 4.07
C TYR A 83 8.46 7.58 4.63
N LEU A 84 9.09 8.41 5.48
CA LEU A 84 8.47 9.64 5.96
C LEU A 84 8.19 10.64 4.84
N ARG A 85 9.10 10.76 3.85
CA ARG A 85 8.88 11.60 2.66
C ARG A 85 7.73 11.08 1.80
N ILE A 86 7.66 9.76 1.59
CA ILE A 86 6.54 9.13 0.87
C ILE A 86 5.22 9.42 1.59
N ALA A 87 5.18 9.21 2.90
CA ALA A 87 4.00 9.48 3.71
C ALA A 87 3.59 10.96 3.68
N LYS A 88 4.58 11.85 3.75
CA LYS A 88 4.34 13.30 3.65
C LYS A 88 3.76 13.69 2.29
N ALA A 89 4.28 13.14 1.20
CA ALA A 89 3.75 13.40 -0.14
C ALA A 89 2.29 12.94 -0.28
N ILE A 90 1.94 11.78 0.29
CA ILE A 90 0.55 11.28 0.34
C ILE A 90 -0.34 12.24 1.13
N MET A 91 0.13 12.70 2.29
CA MET A 91 -0.59 13.65 3.14
C MET A 91 -0.79 15.00 2.43
N ASP A 92 0.26 15.54 1.81
CA ASP A 92 0.21 16.79 1.07
C ASP A 92 -0.76 16.70 -0.13
N ASP A 93 -0.72 15.59 -0.87
CA ASP A 93 -1.65 15.36 -1.97
C ASP A 93 -3.10 15.33 -1.48
N TYR A 94 -3.38 14.67 -0.34
CA TYR A 94 -4.71 14.63 0.25
C TYR A 94 -5.21 16.02 0.69
N GLN A 95 -4.35 16.77 1.41
CA GLN A 95 -4.71 18.08 1.97
C GLN A 95 -4.86 19.16 0.90
N ASN A 96 -4.05 19.11 -0.15
CA ASN A 96 -4.10 20.06 -1.26
C ASN A 96 -5.07 19.67 -2.39
N ASP A 97 -5.86 18.62 -2.19
CA ASP A 97 -6.88 18.17 -3.15
C ASP A 97 -6.34 17.97 -4.58
N THR A 98 -5.10 17.48 -4.69
CA THR A 98 -4.51 17.13 -5.99
C THR A 98 -5.26 15.98 -6.66
N CYS A 99 -4.91 15.62 -7.87
CA CYS A 99 -5.48 14.43 -8.54
C CYS A 99 -5.29 13.17 -7.67
N VAL A 100 -4.12 12.98 -7.06
CA VAL A 100 -3.85 11.87 -6.12
C VAL A 100 -4.68 12.04 -4.85
N GLY A 101 -4.81 13.26 -4.32
CA GLY A 101 -5.64 13.55 -3.15
C GLY A 101 -7.11 13.21 -3.37
N LYS A 102 -7.66 13.56 -4.52
CA LYS A 102 -9.03 13.18 -4.90
C LYS A 102 -9.20 11.66 -4.99
N TYR A 103 -8.20 10.98 -5.55
CA TYR A 103 -8.19 9.51 -5.59
C TYR A 103 -8.14 8.90 -4.18
N LEU A 104 -7.34 9.44 -3.26
CA LEU A 104 -7.29 8.99 -1.86
C LEU A 104 -8.63 9.19 -1.14
N LYS A 105 -9.29 10.32 -1.36
CA LYS A 105 -10.63 10.59 -0.81
C LYS A 105 -11.66 9.58 -1.33
N GLU A 106 -11.59 9.25 -2.61
CA GLU A 106 -12.48 8.25 -3.20
C GLU A 106 -12.19 6.83 -2.68
N ILE A 107 -10.92 6.46 -2.50
CA ILE A 107 -10.53 5.21 -1.84
C ILE A 107 -11.12 5.12 -0.43
N TYR A 108 -10.99 6.19 0.36
CA TYR A 108 -11.55 6.23 1.72
C TYR A 108 -13.06 6.06 1.72
N LYS A 109 -13.75 6.72 0.81
CA LYS A 109 -15.21 6.62 0.65
C LYS A 109 -15.66 5.21 0.27
N ARG A 110 -14.93 4.53 -0.62
CA ARG A 110 -15.26 3.19 -1.14
C ARG A 110 -14.55 2.04 -0.42
N ARG A 111 -14.00 2.29 0.75
CA ARG A 111 -13.29 1.25 1.50
C ARG A 111 -14.18 0.06 1.86
N ILE A 112 -13.62 -1.12 1.78
CA ILE A 112 -14.33 -2.40 1.99
C ILE A 112 -14.21 -2.82 3.46
N PRO A 113 -15.31 -3.22 4.13
CA PRO A 113 -15.25 -3.77 5.47
C PRO A 113 -14.40 -5.05 5.54
N LYS A 114 -13.56 -5.16 6.56
CA LYS A 114 -12.70 -6.35 6.78
C LYS A 114 -13.34 -7.42 7.66
N GLY A 115 -14.43 -7.13 8.30
CA GLY A 115 -14.97 -7.95 9.37
C GLY A 115 -14.27 -7.70 10.72
N SER A 116 -14.79 -8.30 11.78
CA SER A 116 -14.21 -8.21 13.13
C SER A 116 -12.99 -9.15 13.27
N LYS A 117 -11.97 -8.66 13.95
CA LYS A 117 -10.81 -9.44 14.38
C LYS A 117 -10.63 -9.30 15.88
N GLU A 118 -10.05 -10.31 16.50
CA GLU A 118 -9.82 -10.34 17.93
C GLU A 118 -8.80 -9.29 18.38
N LYS A 119 -8.86 -8.92 19.66
CA LYS A 119 -8.01 -7.86 20.22
C LYS A 119 -6.52 -8.20 20.21
N GLU A 120 -6.18 -9.48 20.24
CA GLU A 120 -4.81 -9.99 20.27
C GLU A 120 -4.11 -9.98 18.90
N GLU A 121 -4.87 -9.78 17.83
CA GLU A 121 -4.33 -9.69 16.50
C GLU A 121 -3.48 -8.40 16.30
N PRO A 122 -2.43 -8.45 15.46
CA PRO A 122 -1.65 -7.27 15.11
C PRO A 122 -2.51 -6.09 14.68
N LEU A 123 -2.06 -4.85 14.94
CA LEU A 123 -2.84 -3.62 14.74
C LEU A 123 -3.53 -3.57 13.37
N PHE A 124 -2.84 -3.89 12.29
CA PHE A 124 -3.43 -3.84 10.95
C PHE A 124 -4.50 -4.91 10.72
N ASN A 125 -4.43 -6.05 11.40
CA ASN A 125 -5.47 -7.07 11.32
C ASN A 125 -6.76 -6.62 12.02
N ARG A 126 -6.65 -5.74 13.02
CA ARG A 126 -7.78 -5.18 13.78
C ARG A 126 -8.44 -3.97 13.11
N THR A 127 -7.83 -3.39 12.06
CA THR A 127 -8.47 -2.30 11.30
C THR A 127 -9.75 -2.81 10.65
N LYS A 128 -10.77 -1.95 10.60
CA LYS A 128 -12.12 -2.36 10.21
C LYS A 128 -12.37 -2.32 8.71
N SER A 129 -11.55 -1.61 7.97
CA SER A 129 -11.71 -1.48 6.52
C SER A 129 -10.39 -1.44 5.77
N TYR A 130 -10.48 -1.60 4.46
CA TYR A 130 -9.36 -1.63 3.54
C TYR A 130 -9.76 -1.06 2.17
N GLY A 131 -8.85 -0.33 1.53
CA GLY A 131 -9.04 0.18 0.19
C GLY A 131 -7.75 0.74 -0.40
N GLY A 132 -7.53 0.58 -1.69
CA GLY A 132 -6.36 1.13 -2.39
C GLY A 132 -5.01 0.74 -1.77
N GLN A 133 -4.89 -0.46 -1.20
CA GLN A 133 -3.73 -0.94 -0.45
C GLN A 133 -3.52 -0.26 0.92
N PHE A 134 -4.51 0.46 1.44
CA PHE A 134 -4.45 1.06 2.78
C PHE A 134 -5.37 0.36 3.75
N HIS A 135 -4.87 0.18 4.98
CA HIS A 135 -5.67 -0.15 6.15
C HIS A 135 -6.29 1.12 6.74
N MET A 136 -7.56 1.08 7.07
CA MET A 136 -8.33 2.22 7.55
C MET A 136 -9.26 1.83 8.72
N ASP A 137 -9.88 2.83 9.34
CA ASP A 137 -10.78 2.66 10.48
C ASP A 137 -10.12 1.91 11.64
N PHE A 138 -9.10 2.53 12.20
CA PHE A 138 -8.31 1.98 13.32
C PHE A 138 -9.12 1.89 14.60
N PRO A 139 -8.93 0.81 15.42
CA PRO A 139 -9.62 0.67 16.69
C PRO A 139 -9.39 1.87 17.61
N GLY A 140 -10.45 2.41 18.19
CA GLY A 140 -10.39 3.57 19.08
C GLY A 140 -10.27 4.93 18.39
N LEU A 141 -10.13 4.96 17.06
CA LEU A 141 -9.93 6.17 16.25
C LEU A 141 -11.02 6.29 15.17
N LYS A 142 -12.29 6.07 15.53
CA LYS A 142 -13.39 5.94 14.57
C LYS A 142 -13.61 7.15 13.68
N ASP A 143 -13.37 8.34 14.21
CA ASP A 143 -13.67 9.60 13.52
C ASP A 143 -12.41 10.24 12.91
N LYS A 144 -11.37 9.44 12.70
CA LYS A 144 -10.11 9.91 12.13
C LYS A 144 -9.86 9.28 10.78
N ILE A 145 -9.53 10.12 9.79
CA ILE A 145 -9.11 9.66 8.47
C ILE A 145 -7.62 9.32 8.53
N ILE A 146 -7.35 8.04 8.75
CA ILE A 146 -5.99 7.52 8.84
C ILE A 146 -5.77 6.48 7.73
N PHE A 147 -4.75 6.72 6.92
CA PHE A 147 -4.23 5.75 5.95
C PHE A 147 -3.06 4.98 6.57
N GLY A 148 -3.19 3.68 6.67
CA GLY A 148 -2.15 2.81 7.22
C GLY A 148 -1.57 1.86 6.19
N MET A 149 -0.26 1.72 6.18
CA MET A 149 0.46 0.74 5.39
C MET A 149 1.28 -0.15 6.33
N GLY A 150 1.09 -1.46 6.21
CA GLY A 150 1.82 -2.46 6.97
C GLY A 150 2.75 -3.24 6.05
N GLY A 151 3.96 -3.53 6.53
CA GLY A 151 4.95 -4.32 5.82
C GLY A 151 5.44 -5.51 6.64
N TYR A 152 6.12 -6.42 5.98
CA TYR A 152 6.75 -7.56 6.61
C TYR A 152 7.71 -7.10 7.72
N GLY A 153 7.79 -7.87 8.81
CA GLY A 153 8.68 -7.54 9.94
C GLY A 153 8.16 -6.42 10.83
N GLY A 154 6.85 -6.09 10.80
CA GLY A 154 6.27 -5.04 11.66
C GLY A 154 6.55 -3.62 11.21
N ASN A 155 7.02 -3.43 9.97
CA ASN A 155 7.13 -2.09 9.40
C ASN A 155 5.75 -1.44 9.30
N MET A 156 5.64 -0.17 9.66
CA MET A 156 4.36 0.51 9.73
C MET A 156 4.49 1.99 9.33
N ILE A 157 3.52 2.45 8.55
CA ILE A 157 3.32 3.87 8.26
C ILE A 157 1.86 4.19 8.56
N LEU A 158 1.62 5.21 9.38
CA LEU A 158 0.29 5.75 9.64
C LEU A 158 0.29 7.23 9.26
N ILE A 159 -0.74 7.65 8.52
CA ILE A 159 -0.91 9.02 8.04
C ILE A 159 -2.28 9.53 8.49
N ASP A 160 -2.30 10.36 9.52
CA ASP A 160 -3.49 11.10 9.97
C ASP A 160 -3.56 12.40 9.16
N VAL A 161 -4.30 12.36 8.08
CA VAL A 161 -4.33 13.44 7.08
C VAL A 161 -5.06 14.69 7.56
N GLU A 162 -5.94 14.57 8.54
CA GLU A 162 -6.69 15.70 9.10
C GLU A 162 -5.86 16.48 10.13
N ASN A 163 -5.04 15.78 10.91
CA ASN A 163 -4.25 16.38 11.98
C ASN A 163 -2.77 16.57 11.61
N SER A 164 -2.40 16.37 10.34
CA SER A 164 -1.02 16.51 9.84
C SER A 164 -0.01 15.70 10.64
N ARG A 165 -0.34 14.44 10.98
CA ARG A 165 0.52 13.56 11.76
C ARG A 165 0.93 12.34 10.95
N ILE A 166 2.20 12.00 11.04
CA ILE A 166 2.77 10.82 10.40
C ILE A 166 3.55 10.02 11.43
N LEU A 167 3.31 8.72 11.47
CA LEU A 167 4.11 7.78 12.25
C LEU A 167 4.76 6.79 11.28
N VAL A 168 6.07 6.66 11.35
CA VAL A 168 6.84 5.64 10.62
C VAL A 168 7.58 4.79 11.64
N VAL A 169 7.33 3.50 11.61
CA VAL A 169 8.02 2.51 12.44
C VAL A 169 8.71 1.52 11.52
N ASN A 170 10.03 1.40 11.68
CA ASN A 170 10.79 0.31 11.10
C ASN A 170 11.04 -0.70 12.21
N SER A 171 10.45 -1.86 12.12
CA SER A 171 10.78 -2.95 13.04
C SER A 171 12.13 -3.53 12.68
N LEU A 172 12.93 -3.79 13.70
CA LEU A 172 14.30 -4.29 13.51
C LEU A 172 14.40 -5.81 13.72
N HIS A 173 13.43 -6.44 14.35
CA HIS A 173 13.50 -7.87 14.63
C HIS A 173 12.12 -8.53 14.74
N TYR A 174 11.99 -9.67 14.05
CA TYR A 174 11.18 -10.79 14.49
C TYR A 174 12.16 -11.89 14.92
N ASN A 175 12.21 -12.13 16.20
CA ASN A 175 12.68 -13.41 16.72
C ASN A 175 11.52 -14.38 16.75
#